data_47c087edc2fde4d444039a190e70ea43
#
_entry.id   47c087edc2fde4d444039a190e70ea43
#
_cell.length_a   1.000
_cell.length_b   1.000
_cell.length_c   1.000
_cell.angle_alpha   90.00
_cell.angle_beta   90.00
_cell.angle_gamma   90.00
#
_symmetry.space_group_name_H-M   'P 1'
#
loop_
_entity.id
_entity.type
_entity.pdbx_description
1 polymer ?
#
loop_
_entity_poly.entity_id
_entity_poly.type
_entity_poly.pdbx_seq_one_letter_code
_entity_poly.pdbx_strand_id
1 'polypeptide(L)'
;MTDESGGVHWHAQSVSRKDRETHNGHSGCVVWFTGLSGSGKSTIANLVDHKLHQAGIHTFLLDGDNVRHGLNATPSQLAKQYGEQFGKRFGLGFSEEDRQENIRRIGEVAGLFVEAGLIVLTAFVSPYQKDRDAVRSKLVEGDFIEVFVDTPLEICEQRDPKGLYRKARAGEIQGMTGIDDPYQAPMHPELVLDSGNIPADSCADGVLKYLRDMRKIAPSS
;
A
#
# COMPACT_ATOMS: atom_id res chain seq x y z
N MET A 1 36.62 0.98 10.33
CA MET A 1 35.18 1.16 10.29
C MET A 1 34.61 0.16 11.27
N THR A 2 34.11 0.62 12.41
CA THR A 2 33.42 -0.23 13.40
C THR A 2 32.10 -0.67 12.81
N ASP A 3 31.87 -1.97 12.75
CA ASP A 3 30.62 -2.57 12.33
C ASP A 3 29.50 -2.15 13.31
N GLU A 4 28.67 -1.19 12.92
CA GLU A 4 27.53 -0.70 13.70
C GLU A 4 26.32 -1.67 13.66
N SER A 5 26.44 -2.83 12.99
CA SER A 5 25.35 -3.79 12.80
C SER A 5 24.94 -4.54 14.07
N GLY A 6 25.63 -4.35 15.18
CA GLY A 6 25.28 -4.99 16.46
C GLY A 6 25.25 -6.51 16.41
N GLY A 7 26.03 -7.14 15.50
CA GLY A 7 26.10 -8.59 15.35
C GLY A 7 24.98 -9.19 14.47
N VAL A 8 24.24 -8.37 13.73
CA VAL A 8 23.25 -8.85 12.74
C VAL A 8 23.97 -9.15 11.42
N HIS A 9 23.89 -10.39 10.95
CA HIS A 9 24.50 -10.83 9.70
C HIS A 9 23.43 -11.27 8.71
N TRP A 10 23.63 -10.92 7.43
CA TRP A 10 22.76 -11.40 6.37
C TRP A 10 23.07 -12.87 6.07
N HIS A 11 22.05 -13.72 6.14
CA HIS A 11 22.15 -15.12 5.75
C HIS A 11 21.62 -15.32 4.33
N ALA A 12 22.46 -15.84 3.43
CA ALA A 12 22.04 -16.18 2.08
C ALA A 12 21.02 -17.34 2.10
N GLN A 13 19.94 -17.18 1.39
CA GLN A 13 18.91 -18.20 1.25
C GLN A 13 19.24 -19.12 0.05
N SER A 14 19.00 -20.42 0.21
CA SER A 14 19.22 -21.42 -0.85
C SER A 14 18.19 -21.32 -1.98
N VAL A 15 16.99 -20.81 -1.71
CA VAL A 15 15.93 -20.56 -2.69
C VAL A 15 15.88 -19.08 -2.97
N SER A 16 16.26 -18.68 -4.19
CA SER A 16 16.26 -17.30 -4.61
C SER A 16 14.86 -16.80 -4.99
N ARG A 17 14.69 -15.48 -5.07
CA ARG A 17 13.51 -14.86 -5.66
C ARG A 17 13.24 -15.41 -7.07
N LYS A 18 14.28 -15.53 -7.90
CA LYS A 18 14.16 -16.03 -9.27
C LYS A 18 13.62 -17.47 -9.33
N ASP A 19 14.03 -18.33 -8.41
CA ASP A 19 13.49 -19.70 -8.32
C ASP A 19 11.99 -19.68 -8.02
N ARG A 20 11.57 -18.81 -7.10
CA ARG A 20 10.15 -18.64 -6.74
C ARG A 20 9.33 -18.09 -7.91
N GLU A 21 9.80 -17.04 -8.59
CA GLU A 21 9.14 -16.46 -9.75
C GLU A 21 9.02 -17.48 -10.90
N THR A 22 10.05 -18.28 -11.13
CA THR A 22 10.03 -19.35 -12.13
C THR A 22 8.98 -20.40 -11.78
N HIS A 23 8.89 -20.77 -10.50
CA HIS A 23 7.88 -21.72 -10.03
C HIS A 23 6.45 -21.15 -10.13
N ASN A 24 6.29 -19.87 -9.80
CA ASN A 24 5.01 -19.19 -9.83
C ASN A 24 4.52 -18.86 -11.25
N GLY A 25 5.41 -18.82 -12.25
CA GLY A 25 5.10 -18.42 -13.63
C GLY A 25 4.83 -16.93 -13.81
N HIS A 26 5.19 -16.09 -12.82
CA HIS A 26 5.06 -14.63 -12.86
C HIS A 26 6.14 -13.96 -12.02
N SER A 27 6.38 -12.67 -12.25
CA SER A 27 7.35 -11.89 -11.46
C SER A 27 6.70 -11.19 -10.28
N GLY A 28 7.43 -11.11 -9.15
CA GLY A 28 7.02 -10.33 -8.00
C GLY A 28 7.11 -8.83 -8.27
N CYS A 29 6.19 -8.05 -7.71
CA CYS A 29 6.24 -6.58 -7.69
C CYS A 29 5.28 -6.03 -6.64
N VAL A 30 5.42 -4.74 -6.32
CA VAL A 30 4.44 -3.99 -5.52
C VAL A 30 3.59 -3.13 -6.44
N VAL A 31 2.28 -3.26 -6.36
CA VAL A 31 1.30 -2.34 -6.96
C VAL A 31 0.79 -1.44 -5.84
N TRP A 32 1.33 -0.22 -5.77
CA TRP A 32 1.12 0.73 -4.68
C TRP A 32 -0.01 1.69 -5.00
N PHE A 33 -1.22 1.41 -4.51
CA PHE A 33 -2.35 2.32 -4.67
C PHE A 33 -2.29 3.45 -3.63
N THR A 34 -2.22 4.69 -4.10
CA THR A 34 -2.27 5.92 -3.29
C THR A 34 -3.40 6.82 -3.75
N GLY A 35 -3.88 7.72 -2.88
CA GLY A 35 -4.99 8.63 -3.13
C GLY A 35 -5.78 8.95 -1.86
N LEU A 36 -6.71 9.88 -1.93
CA LEU A 36 -7.54 10.33 -0.80
C LEU A 36 -8.39 9.21 -0.19
N SER A 37 -8.82 9.36 1.05
CA SER A 37 -9.85 8.50 1.62
C SER A 37 -11.11 8.57 0.75
N GLY A 38 -11.80 7.45 0.52
CA GLY A 38 -12.99 7.43 -0.37
C GLY A 38 -12.66 7.48 -1.87
N SER A 39 -11.40 7.54 -2.30
CA SER A 39 -11.04 7.57 -3.73
C SER A 39 -11.27 6.25 -4.47
N GLY A 40 -11.52 5.13 -3.77
CA GLY A 40 -11.76 3.83 -4.41
C GLY A 40 -10.58 2.86 -4.38
N LYS A 41 -9.45 3.20 -3.76
CA LYS A 41 -8.25 2.34 -3.69
C LYS A 41 -8.52 0.90 -3.30
N SER A 42 -9.13 0.69 -2.13
CA SER A 42 -9.42 -0.65 -1.61
C SER A 42 -10.35 -1.45 -2.53
N THR A 43 -11.33 -0.79 -3.14
CA THR A 43 -12.25 -1.43 -4.10
C THR A 43 -11.50 -1.88 -5.35
N ILE A 44 -10.70 -0.99 -5.94
CA ILE A 44 -9.93 -1.29 -7.17
C ILE A 44 -8.88 -2.36 -6.86
N ALA A 45 -8.11 -2.20 -5.77
CA ALA A 45 -7.10 -3.17 -5.38
C ALA A 45 -7.69 -4.57 -5.14
N ASN A 46 -8.85 -4.67 -4.49
CA ASN A 46 -9.55 -5.93 -4.29
C ASN A 46 -10.04 -6.55 -5.60
N LEU A 47 -10.50 -5.75 -6.56
CA LEU A 47 -10.88 -6.25 -7.90
C LEU A 47 -9.65 -6.76 -8.66
N VAL A 48 -8.51 -6.05 -8.59
CA VAL A 48 -7.24 -6.50 -9.19
C VAL A 48 -6.80 -7.81 -8.56
N ASP A 49 -6.81 -7.91 -7.23
CA ASP A 49 -6.46 -9.13 -6.49
C ASP A 49 -7.32 -10.31 -6.93
N HIS A 50 -8.64 -10.11 -6.96
CA HIS A 50 -9.58 -11.16 -7.39
C HIS A 50 -9.32 -11.64 -8.82
N LYS A 51 -9.14 -10.72 -9.78
CA LYS A 51 -8.87 -11.05 -11.19
C LYS A 51 -7.54 -11.77 -11.35
N LEU A 52 -6.49 -11.34 -10.65
CA LEU A 52 -5.18 -12.00 -10.65
C LEU A 52 -5.27 -13.41 -10.04
N HIS A 53 -5.97 -13.55 -8.91
CA HIS A 53 -6.19 -14.86 -8.28
C HIS A 53 -6.93 -15.83 -9.21
N GLN A 54 -7.99 -15.36 -9.91
CA GLN A 54 -8.69 -16.18 -10.92
C GLN A 54 -7.79 -16.61 -12.07
N ALA A 55 -6.76 -15.81 -12.39
CA ALA A 55 -5.76 -16.15 -13.40
C ALA A 55 -4.62 -17.05 -12.86
N GLY A 56 -4.71 -17.53 -11.62
CA GLY A 56 -3.69 -18.38 -10.98
C GLY A 56 -2.43 -17.63 -10.55
N ILE A 57 -2.48 -16.30 -10.47
CA ILE A 57 -1.36 -15.45 -10.05
C ILE A 57 -1.35 -15.36 -8.52
N HIS A 58 -0.20 -15.53 -7.91
CA HIS A 58 -0.04 -15.44 -6.45
C HIS A 58 0.06 -13.97 -6.02
N THR A 59 -0.94 -13.50 -5.30
CA THR A 59 -1.05 -12.12 -4.83
C THR A 59 -1.24 -12.05 -3.32
N PHE A 60 -1.01 -10.86 -2.75
CA PHE A 60 -1.44 -10.53 -1.41
C PHE A 60 -1.84 -9.06 -1.31
N LEU A 61 -3.03 -8.78 -0.76
CA LEU A 61 -3.53 -7.42 -0.56
C LEU A 61 -3.27 -6.93 0.87
N LEU A 62 -2.45 -5.89 0.99
CA LEU A 62 -2.24 -5.11 2.21
C LEU A 62 -3.15 -3.89 2.20
N ASP A 63 -4.30 -4.00 2.84
CA ASP A 63 -5.23 -2.87 3.01
C ASP A 63 -4.96 -2.11 4.30
N GLY A 64 -5.04 -0.76 4.23
CA GLY A 64 -4.70 0.13 5.34
C GLY A 64 -5.52 -0.09 6.60
N ASP A 65 -6.79 -0.46 6.48
CA ASP A 65 -7.62 -0.77 7.64
C ASP A 65 -7.28 -2.14 8.23
N ASN A 66 -7.07 -3.14 7.36
CA ASN A 66 -6.79 -4.50 7.80
C ASN A 66 -5.48 -4.60 8.59
N VAL A 67 -4.41 -3.94 8.13
CA VAL A 67 -3.12 -3.99 8.84
C VAL A 67 -3.15 -3.27 10.19
N ARG A 68 -4.09 -2.36 10.40
CA ARG A 68 -4.30 -1.68 11.70
C ARG A 68 -4.98 -2.58 12.74
N HIS A 69 -5.42 -3.77 12.39
CA HIS A 69 -5.86 -4.79 13.36
C HIS A 69 -4.69 -5.62 13.94
N GLY A 70 -3.49 -5.51 13.39
CA GLY A 70 -2.33 -6.27 13.83
C GLY A 70 -1.02 -5.49 13.70
N LEU A 71 -0.37 -5.56 12.55
CA LEU A 71 0.97 -5.00 12.29
C LEU A 71 1.10 -3.52 12.70
N ASN A 72 0.08 -2.71 12.40
CA ASN A 72 0.04 -1.29 12.68
C ASN A 72 -1.11 -0.92 13.62
N ALA A 73 -1.34 -1.77 14.63
CA ALA A 73 -2.38 -1.56 15.64
C ALA A 73 -2.18 -0.25 16.40
N THR A 74 -3.30 0.34 16.84
CA THR A 74 -3.28 1.60 17.59
C THR A 74 -2.73 1.40 19.01
N PRO A 75 -2.27 2.49 19.68
CA PRO A 75 -1.81 2.42 21.05
C PRO A 75 -2.85 1.77 21.99
N SER A 76 -4.13 2.10 21.84
CA SER A 76 -5.21 1.57 22.67
C SER A 76 -5.47 0.08 22.45
N GLN A 77 -5.33 -0.41 21.21
CA GLN A 77 -5.47 -1.85 20.90
C GLN A 77 -4.32 -2.65 21.52
N LEU A 78 -3.07 -2.18 21.38
CA LEU A 78 -1.91 -2.85 21.97
C LEU A 78 -1.91 -2.76 23.49
N ALA A 79 -2.36 -1.62 24.07
CA ALA A 79 -2.46 -1.45 25.52
C ALA A 79 -3.40 -2.49 26.15
N LYS A 80 -4.52 -2.81 25.51
CA LYS A 80 -5.45 -3.86 25.97
C LYS A 80 -4.82 -5.24 26.05
N GLN A 81 -3.88 -5.53 25.14
CA GLN A 81 -3.26 -6.87 25.03
C GLN A 81 -1.95 -6.97 25.80
N TYR A 82 -1.13 -5.91 25.81
CA TYR A 82 0.25 -5.94 26.28
C TYR A 82 0.56 -4.89 27.37
N GLY A 83 -0.44 -4.06 27.77
CA GLY A 83 -0.29 -3.01 28.77
C GLY A 83 0.05 -1.63 28.17
N GLU A 84 -0.21 -0.58 28.97
CA GLU A 84 -0.14 0.83 28.57
C GLU A 84 1.22 1.25 28.00
N GLN A 85 2.32 0.84 28.63
CA GLN A 85 3.67 1.20 28.18
C GLN A 85 4.00 0.60 26.81
N PHE A 86 3.59 -0.64 26.58
CA PHE A 86 3.77 -1.29 25.28
C PHE A 86 2.93 -0.59 24.21
N GLY A 87 1.67 -0.29 24.49
CA GLY A 87 0.79 0.42 23.59
C GLY A 87 1.35 1.78 23.17
N LYS A 88 1.81 2.59 24.12
CA LYS A 88 2.42 3.90 23.86
C LYS A 88 3.70 3.80 23.02
N ARG A 89 4.51 2.75 23.23
CA ARG A 89 5.79 2.60 22.56
C ARG A 89 5.67 2.09 21.12
N PHE A 90 4.76 1.19 20.84
CA PHE A 90 4.73 0.43 19.58
C PHE A 90 3.46 0.66 18.75
N GLY A 91 2.40 1.20 19.34
CA GLY A 91 1.17 1.51 18.62
C GLY A 91 1.34 2.72 17.71
N LEU A 92 0.61 2.71 16.59
CA LEU A 92 0.61 3.80 15.62
C LEU A 92 -0.74 4.51 15.59
N GLY A 93 -0.70 5.84 15.80
CA GLY A 93 -1.84 6.74 15.64
C GLY A 93 -1.96 7.27 14.21
N PHE A 94 -2.22 8.59 14.12
CA PHE A 94 -2.43 9.31 12.86
C PHE A 94 -1.62 10.60 12.76
N SER A 95 -0.62 10.83 13.66
CA SER A 95 0.33 11.92 13.48
C SER A 95 1.16 11.75 12.20
N GLU A 96 1.90 12.78 11.80
CA GLU A 96 2.78 12.67 10.63
C GLU A 96 3.79 11.53 10.80
N GLU A 97 4.43 11.44 11.97
CA GLU A 97 5.40 10.41 12.29
C GLU A 97 4.79 9.01 12.30
N ASP A 98 3.58 8.87 12.86
CA ASP A 98 2.86 7.59 12.85
C ASP A 98 2.52 7.14 11.42
N ARG A 99 2.15 8.08 10.56
CA ARG A 99 1.87 7.79 9.14
C ARG A 99 3.14 7.38 8.41
N GLN A 100 4.25 8.08 8.64
CA GLN A 100 5.56 7.74 8.08
C GLN A 100 5.98 6.34 8.51
N GLU A 101 5.89 6.02 9.80
CA GLU A 101 6.23 4.69 10.32
C GLU A 101 5.28 3.60 9.79
N ASN A 102 3.98 3.92 9.64
CA ASN A 102 3.03 3.02 9.01
C ASN A 102 3.47 2.65 7.58
N ILE A 103 3.80 3.64 6.75
CA ILE A 103 4.25 3.42 5.37
C ILE A 103 5.61 2.69 5.34
N ARG A 104 6.53 3.03 6.24
CA ARG A 104 7.81 2.33 6.36
C ARG A 104 7.61 0.84 6.65
N ARG A 105 6.78 0.48 7.64
CA ARG A 105 6.49 -0.93 7.97
C ARG A 105 5.86 -1.68 6.80
N ILE A 106 4.90 -1.06 6.12
CA ILE A 106 4.26 -1.66 4.95
C ILE A 106 5.26 -1.87 3.82
N GLY A 107 6.15 -0.91 3.58
CA GLY A 107 7.21 -1.04 2.58
C GLY A 107 8.12 -2.24 2.85
N GLU A 108 8.55 -2.45 4.10
CA GLU A 108 9.38 -3.61 4.47
C GLU A 108 8.62 -4.93 4.24
N VAL A 109 7.37 -5.02 4.69
CA VAL A 109 6.56 -6.24 4.52
C VAL A 109 6.31 -6.52 3.03
N ALA A 110 5.99 -5.47 2.25
CA ALA A 110 5.79 -5.61 0.81
C ALA A 110 7.07 -6.12 0.12
N GLY A 111 8.24 -5.60 0.51
CA GLY A 111 9.53 -6.09 0.01
C GLY A 111 9.75 -7.57 0.30
N LEU A 112 9.45 -8.05 1.51
CA LEU A 112 9.54 -9.47 1.85
C LEU A 112 8.63 -10.35 0.99
N PHE A 113 7.42 -9.89 0.69
CA PHE A 113 6.51 -10.63 -0.20
C PHE A 113 6.98 -10.62 -1.65
N VAL A 114 7.57 -9.53 -2.13
CA VAL A 114 8.20 -9.48 -3.46
C VAL A 114 9.35 -10.48 -3.55
N GLU A 115 10.21 -10.56 -2.52
CA GLU A 115 11.26 -11.58 -2.42
C GLU A 115 10.70 -13.02 -2.35
N ALA A 116 9.49 -13.19 -1.84
CA ALA A 116 8.75 -14.46 -1.91
C ALA A 116 8.16 -14.75 -3.30
N GLY A 117 8.30 -13.84 -4.27
CA GLY A 117 7.82 -13.98 -5.65
C GLY A 117 6.34 -13.62 -5.83
N LEU A 118 5.73 -12.87 -4.90
CA LEU A 118 4.32 -12.47 -4.98
C LEU A 118 4.15 -11.09 -5.63
N ILE A 119 2.98 -10.87 -6.24
CA ILE A 119 2.50 -9.53 -6.56
C ILE A 119 1.76 -8.99 -5.33
N VAL A 120 2.29 -7.91 -4.76
CA VAL A 120 1.75 -7.30 -3.55
C VAL A 120 0.94 -6.07 -3.93
N LEU A 121 -0.33 -6.07 -3.58
CA LEU A 121 -1.22 -4.93 -3.75
C LEU A 121 -1.27 -4.17 -2.42
N THR A 122 -1.06 -2.86 -2.43
CA THR A 122 -1.15 -2.05 -1.21
C THR A 122 -2.17 -0.94 -1.39
N ALA A 123 -3.13 -0.78 -0.48
CA ALA A 123 -4.17 0.24 -0.55
C ALA A 123 -4.08 1.18 0.65
N PHE A 124 -3.27 2.24 0.52
CA PHE A 124 -3.03 3.24 1.57
C PHE A 124 -3.23 4.66 1.05
N VAL A 125 -3.60 5.60 1.90
CA VAL A 125 -3.59 7.03 1.53
C VAL A 125 -2.16 7.43 1.18
N SER A 126 -1.17 7.06 2.00
CA SER A 126 0.27 7.36 1.83
C SER A 126 0.49 8.80 1.33
N PRO A 127 0.15 9.82 2.17
CA PRO A 127 -0.05 11.18 1.67
C PRO A 127 1.24 11.89 1.27
N TYR A 128 2.38 11.46 1.79
CA TYR A 128 3.65 12.17 1.60
C TYR A 128 4.51 11.51 0.53
N GLN A 129 4.95 12.30 -0.46
CA GLN A 129 5.81 11.84 -1.55
C GLN A 129 7.08 11.19 -1.03
N LYS A 130 7.74 11.82 -0.03
CA LYS A 130 8.98 11.31 0.58
C LYS A 130 8.89 9.87 1.07
N ASP A 131 7.72 9.48 1.62
CA ASP A 131 7.53 8.16 2.20
C ASP A 131 7.35 7.10 1.10
N ARG A 132 6.63 7.44 0.03
CA ARG A 132 6.46 6.57 -1.15
C ARG A 132 7.79 6.37 -1.88
N ASP A 133 8.56 7.47 -2.07
CA ASP A 133 9.89 7.43 -2.67
C ASP A 133 10.87 6.58 -1.82
N ALA A 134 10.79 6.67 -0.49
CA ALA A 134 11.59 5.86 0.41
C ALA A 134 11.28 4.35 0.27
N VAL A 135 10.03 3.97 0.05
CA VAL A 135 9.67 2.57 -0.25
C VAL A 135 10.18 2.17 -1.64
N ARG A 136 9.92 2.99 -2.67
CA ARG A 136 10.39 2.74 -4.03
C ARG A 136 11.89 2.49 -4.08
N SER A 137 12.68 3.29 -3.38
CA SER A 137 14.15 3.20 -3.39
C SER A 137 14.73 1.91 -2.81
N LYS A 138 13.93 1.14 -2.07
CA LYS A 138 14.34 -0.15 -1.49
C LYS A 138 14.11 -1.34 -2.42
N LEU A 139 13.33 -1.14 -3.47
CA LEU A 139 12.96 -2.19 -4.42
C LEU A 139 13.81 -2.08 -5.69
N VAL A 140 13.92 -3.19 -6.41
CA VAL A 140 14.59 -3.21 -7.71
C VAL A 140 13.80 -2.33 -8.69
N GLU A 141 14.48 -1.67 -9.61
CA GLU A 141 13.85 -0.86 -10.64
C GLU A 141 12.78 -1.65 -11.41
N GLY A 142 11.59 -1.07 -11.54
CA GLY A 142 10.44 -1.71 -12.17
C GLY A 142 9.63 -2.65 -11.25
N ASP A 143 10.03 -2.81 -9.98
CA ASP A 143 9.26 -3.60 -9.01
C ASP A 143 8.29 -2.78 -8.17
N PHE A 144 8.39 -1.45 -8.19
CA PHE A 144 7.43 -0.55 -7.56
C PHE A 144 6.57 0.13 -8.63
N ILE A 145 5.30 -0.19 -8.65
CA ILE A 145 4.31 0.34 -9.59
C ILE A 145 3.36 1.23 -8.81
N GLU A 146 3.56 2.56 -8.89
CA GLU A 146 2.72 3.53 -8.20
C GLU A 146 1.44 3.77 -9.00
N VAL A 147 0.30 3.54 -8.38
CA VAL A 147 -1.04 3.72 -8.96
C VAL A 147 -1.73 4.86 -8.21
N PHE A 148 -1.80 6.00 -8.85
CA PHE A 148 -2.53 7.15 -8.32
C PHE A 148 -4.02 7.01 -8.63
N VAL A 149 -4.83 6.79 -7.59
CA VAL A 149 -6.29 6.79 -7.71
C VAL A 149 -6.76 8.24 -7.57
N ASP A 150 -6.78 8.93 -8.71
CA ASP A 150 -7.15 10.34 -8.81
C ASP A 150 -8.66 10.49 -8.78
N THR A 151 -9.15 11.05 -7.69
CA THR A 151 -10.57 11.30 -7.47
C THR A 151 -10.70 12.67 -6.81
N PRO A 152 -11.48 13.59 -7.39
CA PRO A 152 -11.74 14.89 -6.79
C PRO A 152 -12.21 14.79 -5.34
N LEU A 153 -11.73 15.73 -4.51
CA LEU A 153 -12.04 15.73 -3.07
C LEU A 153 -13.55 15.73 -2.82
N GLU A 154 -14.30 16.50 -3.61
CA GLU A 154 -15.75 16.61 -3.51
C GLU A 154 -16.45 15.25 -3.71
N ILE A 155 -15.94 14.44 -4.63
CA ILE A 155 -16.45 13.07 -4.86
C ILE A 155 -16.07 12.16 -3.69
N CYS A 156 -14.84 12.29 -3.17
CA CYS A 156 -14.42 11.55 -1.98
C CYS A 156 -15.26 11.89 -0.75
N GLU A 157 -15.57 13.17 -0.55
CA GLU A 157 -16.46 13.66 0.53
C GLU A 157 -17.91 13.15 0.35
N GLN A 158 -18.44 13.15 -0.87
CA GLN A 158 -19.76 12.60 -1.15
C GLN A 158 -19.87 11.11 -0.85
N ARG A 159 -18.82 10.35 -1.19
CA ARG A 159 -18.75 8.91 -0.92
C ARG A 159 -18.64 8.62 0.57
N ASP A 160 -17.76 9.31 1.26
CA ASP A 160 -17.43 9.23 2.71
C ASP A 160 -17.83 7.91 3.42
N PRO A 161 -17.37 6.74 2.96
CA PRO A 161 -17.88 5.44 3.43
C PRO A 161 -17.67 5.19 4.93
N LYS A 162 -16.75 5.95 5.54
CA LYS A 162 -16.39 5.82 6.97
C LYS A 162 -16.87 7.01 7.81
N GLY A 163 -17.50 8.02 7.21
CA GLY A 163 -17.91 9.26 7.85
C GLY A 163 -16.76 10.13 8.34
N LEU A 164 -15.54 9.94 7.80
CA LEU A 164 -14.35 10.67 8.24
C LEU A 164 -14.39 12.13 7.80
N TYR A 165 -14.80 12.41 6.58
CA TYR A 165 -14.93 13.78 6.09
C TYR A 165 -15.97 14.57 6.86
N ARG A 166 -17.12 13.96 7.13
CA ARG A 166 -18.17 14.56 7.95
C ARG A 166 -17.64 14.93 9.35
N LYS A 167 -16.89 14.02 9.99
CA LYS A 167 -16.29 14.26 11.31
C LYS A 167 -15.22 15.37 11.26
N ALA A 168 -14.38 15.40 10.23
CA ALA A 168 -13.38 16.43 10.05
C ALA A 168 -14.02 17.81 9.83
N ARG A 169 -15.05 17.90 8.99
CA ARG A 169 -15.81 19.15 8.75
C ARG A 169 -16.55 19.63 10.02
N ALA A 170 -16.98 18.70 10.88
CA ALA A 170 -17.57 19.03 12.18
C ALA A 170 -16.53 19.39 13.26
N GLY A 171 -15.22 19.29 12.97
CA GLY A 171 -14.15 19.54 13.95
C GLY A 171 -13.97 18.42 14.99
N GLU A 172 -14.61 17.27 14.79
CA GLU A 172 -14.53 16.13 15.71
C GLU A 172 -13.20 15.36 15.58
N ILE A 173 -12.54 15.42 14.41
CA ILE A 173 -11.22 14.85 14.16
C ILE A 173 -10.34 15.90 13.48
N GLN A 174 -9.04 15.84 13.76
CA GLN A 174 -8.00 16.69 13.16
C GLN A 174 -7.00 15.82 12.38
N GLY A 175 -6.21 16.46 11.50
CA GLY A 175 -5.21 15.76 10.69
C GLY A 175 -5.84 14.89 9.60
N MET A 176 -7.02 15.26 9.09
CA MET A 176 -7.65 14.55 7.98
C MET A 176 -6.99 14.95 6.66
N THR A 177 -6.35 13.98 6.00
CA THR A 177 -5.73 14.20 4.69
C THR A 177 -6.74 14.70 3.67
N GLY A 178 -6.42 15.82 3.03
CA GLY A 178 -7.27 16.51 2.07
C GLY A 178 -8.18 17.59 2.67
N ILE A 179 -8.23 17.73 4.01
CA ILE A 179 -8.98 18.79 4.69
C ILE A 179 -8.01 19.74 5.42
N ASP A 180 -7.39 19.29 6.49
CA ASP A 180 -6.46 20.05 7.34
C ASP A 180 -5.04 19.46 7.34
N ASP A 181 -4.83 18.35 6.62
CA ASP A 181 -3.52 17.73 6.38
C ASP A 181 -3.33 17.54 4.86
N PRO A 182 -2.13 17.85 4.29
CA PRO A 182 -1.94 17.80 2.86
C PRO A 182 -1.90 16.38 2.30
N TYR A 183 -2.36 16.21 1.06
CA TYR A 183 -2.06 15.08 0.20
C TYR A 183 -1.13 15.53 -0.93
N GLN A 184 0.04 14.93 -1.01
CA GLN A 184 1.01 15.17 -2.07
C GLN A 184 0.80 14.14 -3.18
N ALA A 185 0.11 14.56 -4.26
CA ALA A 185 -0.09 13.70 -5.42
C ALA A 185 1.26 13.23 -6.00
N PRO A 186 1.35 11.98 -6.50
CA PRO A 186 2.55 11.48 -7.14
C PRO A 186 2.96 12.35 -8.33
N MET A 187 4.26 12.65 -8.44
CA MET A 187 4.77 13.44 -9.57
C MET A 187 4.93 12.60 -10.84
N HIS A 188 5.29 11.34 -10.70
CA HIS A 188 5.56 10.42 -11.81
C HIS A 188 5.04 9.01 -11.49
N PRO A 189 3.70 8.85 -11.29
CA PRO A 189 3.13 7.53 -11.06
C PRO A 189 3.17 6.71 -12.35
N GLU A 190 3.31 5.40 -12.24
CA GLU A 190 3.23 4.49 -13.38
C GLU A 190 1.81 4.45 -13.97
N LEU A 191 0.78 4.64 -13.14
CA LEU A 191 -0.61 4.70 -13.56
C LEU A 191 -1.37 5.80 -12.83
N VAL A 192 -2.25 6.49 -13.58
CA VAL A 192 -3.26 7.39 -13.03
C VAL A 192 -4.64 6.83 -13.37
N LEU A 193 -5.47 6.64 -12.36
CA LEU A 193 -6.83 6.09 -12.51
C LEU A 193 -7.85 7.16 -12.10
N ASP A 194 -8.60 7.68 -13.05
CA ASP A 194 -9.71 8.61 -12.83
C ASP A 194 -10.94 7.84 -12.29
N SER A 195 -10.90 7.49 -11.02
CA SER A 195 -11.99 6.75 -10.38
C SER A 195 -13.20 7.61 -10.02
N GLY A 196 -13.15 8.91 -10.33
CA GLY A 196 -14.31 9.80 -10.31
C GLY A 196 -15.27 9.53 -11.46
N ASN A 197 -14.73 9.24 -12.63
CA ASN A 197 -15.47 9.10 -13.89
C ASN A 197 -15.44 7.67 -14.45
N ILE A 198 -14.44 6.85 -14.09
CA ILE A 198 -14.26 5.49 -14.62
C ILE A 198 -14.71 4.47 -13.59
N PRO A 199 -15.52 3.45 -13.97
CA PRO A 199 -15.92 2.37 -13.08
C PRO A 199 -14.70 1.62 -12.50
N ALA A 200 -14.81 1.18 -11.25
CA ALA A 200 -13.72 0.51 -10.55
C ALA A 200 -13.23 -0.76 -11.27
N ASP A 201 -14.12 -1.49 -11.93
CA ASP A 201 -13.77 -2.68 -12.71
C ASP A 201 -12.89 -2.33 -13.91
N SER A 202 -13.22 -1.27 -14.65
CA SER A 202 -12.40 -0.77 -15.76
C SER A 202 -11.04 -0.22 -15.28
N CYS A 203 -11.02 0.42 -14.09
CA CYS A 203 -9.77 0.81 -13.46
C CYS A 203 -8.89 -0.42 -13.15
N ALA A 204 -9.49 -1.49 -12.62
CA ALA A 204 -8.78 -2.73 -12.36
C ALA A 204 -8.22 -3.36 -13.65
N ASP A 205 -9.00 -3.37 -14.73
CA ASP A 205 -8.53 -3.87 -16.04
C ASP A 205 -7.33 -3.06 -16.56
N GLY A 206 -7.31 -1.76 -16.34
CA GLY A 206 -6.17 -0.89 -16.65
C GLY A 206 -4.89 -1.33 -15.93
N VAL A 207 -4.99 -1.68 -14.64
CA VAL A 207 -3.85 -2.21 -13.86
C VAL A 207 -3.38 -3.55 -14.41
N LEU A 208 -4.30 -4.47 -14.69
CA LEU A 208 -3.95 -5.78 -15.26
C LEU A 208 -3.27 -5.64 -16.63
N LYS A 209 -3.77 -4.73 -17.46
CA LYS A 209 -3.13 -4.42 -18.76
C LYS A 209 -1.70 -3.94 -18.54
N TYR A 210 -1.47 -3.00 -17.63
CA TYR A 210 -0.14 -2.50 -17.33
C TYR A 210 0.81 -3.62 -16.86
N LEU A 211 0.35 -4.50 -15.95
CA LEU A 211 1.15 -5.63 -15.48
C LEU A 211 1.56 -6.58 -16.62
N ARG A 212 0.69 -6.79 -17.62
CA ARG A 212 1.01 -7.58 -18.83
C ARG A 212 2.03 -6.86 -19.71
N ASP A 213 1.81 -5.57 -19.97
CA ASP A 213 2.70 -4.74 -20.79
C ASP A 213 4.12 -4.73 -20.18
N MET A 214 4.23 -4.68 -18.86
CA MET A 214 5.48 -4.80 -18.11
C MET A 214 5.99 -6.24 -17.94
N ARG A 215 5.32 -7.22 -18.52
CA ARG A 215 5.67 -8.65 -18.43
C ARG A 215 5.79 -9.19 -17.00
N LYS A 216 5.06 -8.58 -16.06
CA LYS A 216 4.95 -9.10 -14.69
C LYS A 216 4.09 -10.36 -14.65
N ILE A 217 3.11 -10.46 -15.54
CA ILE A 217 2.22 -11.60 -15.73
C ILE A 217 2.12 -11.97 -17.23
N ALA A 218 1.67 -13.18 -17.50
CA ALA A 218 1.50 -13.64 -18.88
C ALA A 218 0.44 -12.82 -19.65
N PRO A 219 0.52 -12.73 -20.98
CA PRO A 219 -0.54 -12.20 -21.81
C PRO A 219 -1.86 -12.93 -21.56
N SER A 220 -2.99 -12.25 -21.80
CA SER A 220 -4.30 -12.94 -21.83
C SER A 220 -4.31 -13.94 -22.98
N SER A 221 -4.67 -15.17 -22.69
CA SER A 221 -4.97 -16.18 -23.71
C SER A 221 -6.26 -15.84 -24.45
#